data_14b1eff97a6d6e990f306b2f56ec5fd1
#
_entry.id   14b1eff97a6d6e990f306b2f56ec5fd1
#
_cell.length_a   1.000
_cell.length_b   1.000
_cell.length_c   1.000
_cell.angle_alpha   90.00
_cell.angle_beta   90.00
_cell.angle_gamma   90.00
#
_symmetry.space_group_name_H-M   'P 1'
#
loop_
_entity.id
_entity.type
_entity.pdbx_description
1 polymer ?
#
loop_
_entity_poly.entity_id
_entity_poly.type
_entity_poly.pdbx_seq_one_letter_code
_entity_poly.pdbx_strand_id
1 'polypeptide(L)'
;PFYLSYELMHSSQSAEKRLYSSTRGSIGQGSVTYYHFLKGTDLHNAPQILTRLKDMVQNIILNTAPTVEYVGGNGYDDFKTAVCEYFKDSKQAENSHINLPVGCYSAAAITNIEDSNHFMQAGYFSKNLYTGKMNVLAKVLTSKYILPTMRGKYGAYGAGVSFDDSGMVCSVAGLTDIDLAIKIWDGMDDYLKSLDMTQKELDAIIVPVVKEYDEYYNNSEYGATMALTGKTNGDIKKVRDEM
;
A
#
# COMPACT_ATOMS: atom_id res chain seq x y z
N PRO A 1 -7.96 -10.26 7.84
CA PRO A 1 -9.11 -9.39 7.47
C PRO A 1 -8.68 -7.99 7.10
N PHE A 2 -7.97 -7.29 8.00
CA PHE A 2 -7.49 -5.92 7.77
C PHE A 2 -6.69 -5.82 6.46
N TYR A 3 -5.69 -6.68 6.27
CA TYR A 3 -4.88 -6.70 5.05
C TYR A 3 -5.71 -6.92 3.78
N LEU A 4 -6.71 -7.80 3.82
CA LEU A 4 -7.53 -8.09 2.65
C LEU A 4 -8.42 -6.89 2.29
N SER A 5 -9.02 -6.22 3.28
CA SER A 5 -9.82 -5.01 3.06
C SER A 5 -8.95 -3.86 2.56
N TYR A 6 -7.76 -3.69 3.13
CA TYR A 6 -6.78 -2.70 2.71
C TYR A 6 -6.35 -2.92 1.25
N GLU A 7 -5.97 -4.14 0.89
CA GLU A 7 -5.57 -4.51 -0.47
C GLU A 7 -6.71 -4.33 -1.47
N LEU A 8 -7.95 -4.67 -1.08
CA LEU A 8 -9.12 -4.47 -1.92
C LEU A 8 -9.32 -3.00 -2.26
N MET A 9 -9.26 -2.13 -1.26
CA MET A 9 -9.41 -0.69 -1.43
C MET A 9 -8.26 -0.09 -2.23
N HIS A 10 -7.02 -0.44 -1.89
CA HIS A 10 -5.86 0.04 -2.62
C HIS A 10 -5.84 -0.43 -4.08
N SER A 11 -6.21 -1.67 -4.37
CA SER A 11 -6.26 -2.18 -5.73
C SER A 11 -7.27 -1.44 -6.61
N SER A 12 -8.29 -0.82 -6.02
CA SER A 12 -9.25 0.00 -6.75
C SER A 12 -8.72 1.39 -7.13
N GLN A 13 -7.66 1.88 -6.49
CA GLN A 13 -7.19 3.26 -6.61
C GLN A 13 -6.29 3.52 -7.82
N SER A 14 -5.40 2.60 -8.18
CA SER A 14 -4.50 2.79 -9.32
C SER A 14 -4.11 1.48 -10.01
N ALA A 15 -3.61 1.58 -11.25
CA ALA A 15 -3.08 0.42 -11.97
C ALA A 15 -1.86 -0.19 -11.26
N GLU A 16 -0.97 0.65 -10.70
CA GLU A 16 0.21 0.22 -9.95
C GLU A 16 -0.18 -0.55 -8.69
N LYS A 17 -1.17 -0.03 -7.95
CA LYS A 17 -1.67 -0.70 -6.76
C LYS A 17 -2.41 -2.01 -7.09
N ARG A 18 -3.10 -2.07 -8.23
CA ARG A 18 -3.67 -3.33 -8.73
C ARG A 18 -2.58 -4.34 -9.05
N LEU A 19 -1.51 -3.90 -9.72
CA LEU A 19 -0.38 -4.77 -10.01
C LEU A 19 0.28 -5.29 -8.72
N TYR A 20 0.51 -4.40 -7.75
CA TYR A 20 1.06 -4.77 -6.45
C TYR A 20 0.17 -5.76 -5.69
N SER A 21 -1.14 -5.52 -5.64
CA SER A 21 -2.10 -6.45 -5.04
C SER A 21 -2.16 -7.78 -5.79
N SER A 22 -2.10 -7.76 -7.12
CA SER A 22 -2.11 -8.99 -7.94
C SER A 22 -0.84 -9.82 -7.75
N THR A 23 0.31 -9.20 -7.61
CA THR A 23 1.58 -9.89 -7.37
C THR A 23 1.65 -10.51 -5.98
N ARG A 24 1.13 -9.83 -4.95
CA ARG A 24 1.02 -10.40 -3.60
C ARG A 24 -0.02 -11.50 -3.48
N GLY A 25 -1.07 -11.41 -4.27
CA GLY A 25 -2.16 -12.39 -4.26
C GLY A 25 -1.90 -13.66 -5.05
N SER A 26 -0.81 -13.78 -5.73
CA SER A 26 -0.19 -14.95 -6.40
C SER A 26 -0.99 -15.73 -7.45
N ILE A 27 -2.21 -15.38 -7.82
CA ILE A 27 -3.00 -16.14 -8.82
C ILE A 27 -3.56 -15.24 -9.94
N GLY A 28 -2.92 -14.10 -10.20
CA GLY A 28 -3.19 -13.26 -11.37
C GLY A 28 -4.39 -12.33 -11.27
N GLN A 29 -5.13 -12.32 -10.16
CA GLN A 29 -6.32 -11.47 -9.99
C GLN A 29 -6.40 -10.74 -8.65
N GLY A 30 -5.32 -10.75 -7.85
CA GLY A 30 -5.23 -10.04 -6.58
C GLY A 30 -5.69 -10.80 -5.34
N SER A 31 -5.55 -10.16 -4.21
CA SER A 31 -5.75 -10.76 -2.89
C SER A 31 -7.15 -11.33 -2.65
N VAL A 32 -8.18 -10.73 -3.25
CA VAL A 32 -9.56 -11.22 -3.12
C VAL A 32 -9.74 -12.54 -3.84
N THR A 33 -9.23 -12.65 -5.06
CA THR A 33 -9.27 -13.91 -5.82
C THR A 33 -8.44 -14.98 -5.14
N TYR A 34 -7.30 -14.60 -4.56
CA TYR A 34 -6.48 -15.51 -3.76
C TYR A 34 -7.22 -16.00 -2.52
N TYR A 35 -7.96 -15.14 -1.83
CA TYR A 35 -8.82 -15.54 -0.71
C TYR A 35 -9.89 -16.55 -1.15
N HIS A 36 -10.60 -16.26 -2.24
CA HIS A 36 -11.59 -17.20 -2.78
C HIS A 36 -10.97 -18.53 -3.21
N PHE A 37 -9.78 -18.48 -3.82
CA PHE A 37 -9.03 -19.68 -4.16
C PHE A 37 -8.66 -20.48 -2.90
N LEU A 38 -8.11 -19.85 -1.88
CA LEU A 38 -7.76 -20.52 -0.61
C LEU A 38 -8.99 -21.14 0.05
N LYS A 39 -10.12 -20.43 0.04
CA LYS A 39 -11.38 -20.93 0.60
C LYS A 39 -11.93 -22.15 -0.14
N GLY A 40 -11.68 -22.24 -1.46
CA GLY A 40 -12.06 -23.37 -2.30
C GLY A 40 -11.00 -24.46 -2.45
N THR A 41 -9.82 -24.26 -1.84
CA THR A 41 -8.70 -25.20 -1.97
C THR A 41 -8.86 -26.36 -1.01
N ASP A 42 -8.80 -27.56 -1.54
CA ASP A 42 -8.78 -28.79 -0.77
C ASP A 42 -7.61 -29.71 -1.22
N LEU A 43 -7.46 -30.85 -0.57
CA LEU A 43 -6.40 -31.81 -0.89
C LEU A 43 -6.49 -32.38 -2.31
N HIS A 44 -7.66 -32.35 -2.95
CA HIS A 44 -7.85 -32.84 -4.33
C HIS A 44 -7.17 -31.91 -5.35
N ASN A 45 -7.00 -30.65 -5.02
CA ASN A 45 -6.34 -29.66 -5.87
C ASN A 45 -4.82 -29.58 -5.66
N ALA A 46 -4.27 -30.23 -4.65
CA ALA A 46 -2.86 -30.15 -4.29
C ALA A 46 -1.89 -30.55 -5.44
N PRO A 47 -2.12 -31.62 -6.24
CA PRO A 47 -1.26 -31.95 -7.35
C PRO A 47 -1.21 -30.87 -8.44
N GLN A 48 -2.35 -30.24 -8.71
CA GLN A 48 -2.44 -29.16 -9.71
C GLN A 48 -1.75 -27.89 -9.22
N ILE A 49 -1.88 -27.58 -7.95
CA ILE A 49 -1.19 -26.44 -7.30
C ILE A 49 0.33 -26.68 -7.36
N LEU A 50 0.79 -27.88 -7.00
CA LEU A 50 2.21 -28.22 -7.04
C LEU A 50 2.78 -28.12 -8.44
N THR A 51 2.05 -28.60 -9.47
CA THR A 51 2.48 -28.46 -10.87
C THR A 51 2.62 -27.00 -11.24
N ARG A 52 1.64 -26.15 -10.96
CA ARG A 52 1.70 -24.71 -11.23
C ARG A 52 2.86 -24.01 -10.52
N LEU A 53 3.11 -24.36 -9.26
CA LEU A 53 4.25 -23.81 -8.51
C LEU A 53 5.58 -24.19 -9.15
N LYS A 54 5.74 -25.45 -9.60
CA LYS A 54 6.93 -25.90 -10.32
C LYS A 54 7.12 -25.14 -11.64
N ASP A 55 6.05 -24.98 -12.41
CA ASP A 55 6.07 -24.23 -13.66
C ASP A 55 6.42 -22.75 -13.43
N MET A 56 5.90 -22.14 -12.39
CA MET A 56 6.25 -20.75 -12.01
C MET A 56 7.74 -20.63 -11.63
N VAL A 57 8.25 -21.54 -10.80
CA VAL A 57 9.67 -21.52 -10.44
C VAL A 57 10.53 -21.70 -11.69
N GLN A 58 10.22 -22.67 -12.55
CA GLN A 58 11.01 -22.95 -13.74
C GLN A 58 10.94 -21.82 -14.77
N ASN A 59 9.75 -21.29 -15.05
CA ASN A 59 9.55 -20.38 -16.17
C ASN A 59 9.70 -18.90 -15.79
N ILE A 60 9.45 -18.53 -14.54
CA ILE A 60 9.54 -17.15 -14.09
C ILE A 60 10.85 -16.91 -13.33
N ILE A 61 11.12 -17.71 -12.30
CA ILE A 61 12.26 -17.43 -11.40
C ILE A 61 13.58 -17.84 -12.04
N LEU A 62 13.65 -19.04 -12.66
CA LEU A 62 14.90 -19.56 -13.17
C LEU A 62 15.23 -19.14 -14.62
N ASN A 63 14.23 -18.85 -15.43
CA ASN A 63 14.43 -18.54 -16.86
C ASN A 63 14.30 -17.06 -17.21
N THR A 64 13.89 -16.21 -16.28
CA THR A 64 13.70 -14.77 -16.52
C THR A 64 14.78 -13.97 -15.82
N ALA A 65 15.42 -13.05 -16.53
CA ALA A 65 16.38 -12.13 -15.94
C ALA A 65 15.62 -11.17 -14.97
N PRO A 66 15.95 -11.16 -13.68
CA PRO A 66 15.29 -10.27 -12.72
C PRO A 66 15.79 -8.83 -12.87
N THR A 67 15.00 -7.87 -12.44
CA THR A 67 15.50 -6.56 -12.08
C THR A 67 16.14 -6.66 -10.70
N VAL A 68 17.39 -6.27 -10.60
CA VAL A 68 18.17 -6.36 -9.36
C VAL A 68 18.58 -4.96 -8.92
N GLU A 69 18.24 -4.62 -7.70
CA GLU A 69 18.63 -3.36 -7.07
C GLU A 69 19.70 -3.62 -6.02
N TYR A 70 20.74 -2.77 -6.02
CA TYR A 70 21.81 -2.83 -5.03
C TYR A 70 21.79 -1.59 -4.15
N VAL A 71 21.66 -1.81 -2.85
CA VAL A 71 21.77 -0.77 -1.84
C VAL A 71 22.93 -1.09 -0.92
N GLY A 72 24.01 -0.35 -1.02
CA GLY A 72 25.22 -0.57 -0.22
C GLY A 72 26.33 0.42 -0.52
N GLY A 73 27.39 0.43 0.30
CA GLY A 73 28.55 1.32 0.14
C GLY A 73 29.57 0.77 -0.84
N ASN A 74 30.15 -0.39 -0.53
CA ASN A 74 31.23 -1.01 -1.28
C ASN A 74 30.82 -2.37 -1.84
N GLY A 75 31.48 -2.83 -2.91
CA GLY A 75 31.24 -4.15 -3.50
C GLY A 75 30.21 -4.20 -4.61
N TYR A 76 29.80 -3.05 -5.15
CA TYR A 76 28.83 -3.01 -6.28
C TYR A 76 29.33 -3.76 -7.52
N ASP A 77 30.61 -3.60 -7.89
CA ASP A 77 31.18 -4.22 -9.09
C ASP A 77 31.26 -5.75 -8.95
N ASP A 78 31.63 -6.24 -7.78
CA ASP A 78 31.67 -7.68 -7.48
C ASP A 78 30.26 -8.25 -7.48
N PHE A 79 29.31 -7.57 -6.84
CA PHE A 79 27.91 -7.96 -6.82
C PHE A 79 27.32 -7.97 -8.24
N LYS A 80 27.53 -6.91 -9.01
CA LYS A 80 27.09 -6.83 -10.40
C LYS A 80 27.65 -7.97 -11.25
N THR A 81 28.93 -8.25 -11.11
CA THR A 81 29.62 -9.33 -11.83
C THR A 81 28.99 -10.68 -11.48
N ALA A 82 28.78 -10.96 -10.20
CA ALA A 82 28.17 -12.20 -9.74
C ALA A 82 26.73 -12.37 -10.24
N VAL A 83 25.92 -11.30 -10.20
CA VAL A 83 24.54 -11.31 -10.71
C VAL A 83 24.50 -11.52 -12.22
N CYS A 84 25.33 -10.80 -13.00
CA CYS A 84 25.40 -10.96 -14.44
C CYS A 84 25.85 -12.38 -14.83
N GLU A 85 26.81 -12.96 -14.12
CA GLU A 85 27.26 -14.34 -14.37
C GLU A 85 26.17 -15.35 -14.02
N TYR A 86 25.46 -15.17 -12.94
CA TYR A 86 24.38 -16.08 -12.51
C TYR A 86 23.21 -16.09 -13.50
N PHE A 87 22.84 -14.92 -14.04
CA PHE A 87 21.69 -14.78 -14.95
C PHE A 87 22.08 -14.67 -16.44
N LYS A 88 23.32 -15.00 -16.80
CA LYS A 88 23.81 -14.85 -18.19
C LYS A 88 22.97 -15.59 -19.25
N ASP A 89 22.37 -16.72 -18.87
CA ASP A 89 21.56 -17.54 -19.74
C ASP A 89 20.06 -17.26 -19.61
N SER A 90 19.68 -16.32 -18.75
CA SER A 90 18.29 -15.97 -18.53
C SER A 90 17.77 -15.10 -19.67
N LYS A 91 16.53 -15.34 -20.08
CA LYS A 91 15.87 -14.56 -21.13
C LYS A 91 15.31 -13.28 -20.56
N GLN A 92 15.49 -12.19 -21.29
CA GLN A 92 14.77 -10.97 -20.95
C GLN A 92 13.27 -11.20 -21.12
N ALA A 93 12.48 -10.86 -20.10
CA ALA A 93 11.03 -10.97 -20.19
C ALA A 93 10.54 -10.06 -21.32
N GLU A 94 9.74 -10.60 -22.24
CA GLU A 94 8.98 -9.76 -23.14
C GLU A 94 8.02 -8.91 -22.33
N ASN A 95 7.96 -7.61 -22.61
CA ASN A 95 7.00 -6.72 -22.00
C ASN A 95 5.57 -7.16 -22.40
N SER A 96 5.03 -8.10 -21.67
CA SER A 96 3.62 -8.45 -21.80
C SER A 96 2.81 -7.40 -21.04
N HIS A 97 1.99 -6.64 -21.76
CA HIS A 97 0.96 -5.84 -21.11
C HIS A 97 -0.01 -6.80 -20.43
N ILE A 98 0.14 -6.95 -19.12
CA ILE A 98 -0.84 -7.68 -18.31
C ILE A 98 -2.08 -6.79 -18.23
N ASN A 99 -3.11 -7.13 -18.98
CA ASN A 99 -4.44 -6.55 -18.79
C ASN A 99 -5.02 -7.13 -17.51
N LEU A 100 -4.77 -6.44 -16.40
CA LEU A 100 -5.42 -6.78 -15.14
C LEU A 100 -6.90 -6.39 -15.23
N PRO A 101 -7.83 -7.32 -14.98
CA PRO A 101 -9.24 -6.99 -14.97
C PRO A 101 -9.50 -5.88 -13.95
N VAL A 102 -10.12 -4.81 -14.40
CA VAL A 102 -10.48 -3.67 -13.57
C VAL A 102 -11.71 -4.04 -12.76
N GLY A 103 -11.50 -4.63 -11.61
CA GLY A 103 -12.56 -4.77 -10.61
C GLY A 103 -12.70 -3.45 -9.85
N CYS A 104 -13.53 -2.54 -10.35
CA CYS A 104 -13.94 -1.39 -9.55
C CYS A 104 -15.07 -1.84 -8.63
N TYR A 105 -14.76 -2.10 -7.37
CA TYR A 105 -15.79 -2.28 -6.36
C TYR A 105 -16.16 -0.90 -5.81
N SER A 106 -17.41 -0.49 -5.96
CA SER A 106 -17.93 0.69 -5.27
C SER A 106 -18.13 0.41 -3.77
N ALA A 107 -18.40 -0.85 -3.42
CA ALA A 107 -18.45 -1.34 -2.05
C ALA A 107 -18.14 -2.84 -2.03
N ALA A 108 -17.45 -3.31 -1.00
CA ALA A 108 -17.23 -4.73 -0.76
C ALA A 108 -17.31 -5.03 0.73
N ALA A 109 -17.90 -6.17 1.09
CA ALA A 109 -17.95 -6.68 2.44
C ALA A 109 -17.29 -8.06 2.51
N ILE A 110 -16.42 -8.26 3.48
CA ILE A 110 -15.84 -9.56 3.81
C ILE A 110 -16.52 -10.03 5.08
N THR A 111 -17.33 -11.07 4.96
CA THR A 111 -18.08 -11.68 6.06
C THR A 111 -17.36 -12.89 6.64
N ASN A 112 -17.82 -13.41 7.76
CA ASN A 112 -17.27 -14.57 8.48
C ASN A 112 -15.93 -14.30 9.20
N ILE A 113 -15.78 -13.11 9.76
CA ILE A 113 -14.65 -12.79 10.62
C ILE A 113 -15.21 -12.56 12.01
N GLU A 114 -14.87 -13.46 12.91
CA GLU A 114 -15.24 -13.34 14.31
C GLU A 114 -14.52 -12.14 14.94
N ASP A 115 -15.25 -11.32 15.69
CA ASP A 115 -14.81 -10.29 16.64
C ASP A 115 -14.05 -9.06 16.11
N SER A 116 -14.02 -8.78 14.80
CA SER A 116 -13.28 -7.62 14.30
C SER A 116 -13.96 -6.95 13.10
N ASN A 117 -14.53 -5.78 13.32
CA ASN A 117 -15.05 -4.93 12.25
C ASN A 117 -13.97 -3.95 11.77
N HIS A 118 -13.79 -3.90 10.45
CA HIS A 118 -12.91 -2.95 9.80
C HIS A 118 -13.67 -2.22 8.70
N PHE A 119 -13.71 -0.89 8.78
CA PHE A 119 -14.30 -0.05 7.75
C PHE A 119 -13.23 0.78 7.06
N MET A 120 -13.36 0.92 5.76
CA MET A 120 -12.48 1.74 4.96
C MET A 120 -13.29 2.51 3.93
N GLN A 121 -12.87 3.74 3.67
CA GLN A 121 -13.39 4.59 2.60
C GLN A 121 -12.21 5.19 1.84
N ALA A 122 -12.25 5.13 0.51
CA ALA A 122 -11.24 5.73 -0.35
C ALA A 122 -11.82 6.81 -1.23
N GLY A 123 -11.06 7.88 -1.41
CA GLY A 123 -11.32 8.94 -2.37
C GLY A 123 -10.17 9.08 -3.34
N TYR A 124 -10.47 9.41 -4.61
CA TYR A 124 -9.46 9.61 -5.64
C TYR A 124 -9.16 11.07 -5.85
N PHE A 125 -7.92 11.36 -6.18
CA PHE A 125 -7.54 12.62 -6.80
C PHE A 125 -6.42 12.38 -7.83
N SER A 126 -6.21 13.37 -8.70
CA SER A 126 -5.16 13.28 -9.71
C SER A 126 -3.78 13.32 -9.07
N LYS A 127 -2.87 12.47 -9.53
CA LYS A 127 -1.49 12.34 -9.03
C LYS A 127 -0.74 13.69 -8.90
N ASN A 128 -1.02 14.63 -9.80
CA ASN A 128 -0.40 15.97 -9.78
C ASN A 128 -0.88 16.87 -8.62
N LEU A 129 -1.92 16.47 -7.90
CA LEU A 129 -2.40 17.17 -6.72
C LEU A 129 -1.72 16.69 -5.43
N TYR A 130 -1.06 15.53 -5.47
CA TYR A 130 -0.36 15.01 -4.30
C TYR A 130 0.90 15.85 -4.01
N THR A 131 1.05 16.24 -2.75
CA THR A 131 2.21 16.96 -2.23
C THR A 131 2.59 16.41 -0.86
N GLY A 132 3.83 16.63 -0.44
CA GLY A 132 4.32 16.24 0.90
C GLY A 132 3.48 16.81 2.05
N LYS A 133 2.85 17.97 1.84
CA LYS A 133 1.95 18.59 2.84
C LYS A 133 0.77 17.68 3.21
N MET A 134 0.35 16.78 2.32
CA MET A 134 -0.73 15.83 2.60
C MET A 134 -0.34 14.80 3.66
N ASN A 135 0.94 14.45 3.78
CA ASN A 135 1.41 13.57 4.86
C ASN A 135 1.27 14.25 6.23
N VAL A 136 1.58 15.55 6.27
CA VAL A 136 1.39 16.37 7.49
C VAL A 136 -0.11 16.50 7.80
N LEU A 137 -0.94 16.77 6.78
CA LEU A 137 -2.40 16.84 6.92
C LEU A 137 -2.98 15.53 7.45
N ALA A 138 -2.54 14.38 6.93
CA ALA A 138 -2.93 13.06 7.42
C ALA A 138 -2.64 12.91 8.91
N LYS A 139 -1.46 13.33 9.35
CA LYS A 139 -1.06 13.26 10.77
C LYS A 139 -1.88 14.20 11.64
N VAL A 140 -2.18 15.42 11.17
CA VAL A 140 -3.07 16.36 11.85
C VAL A 140 -4.45 15.76 12.04
N LEU A 141 -5.09 15.34 10.95
CA LEU A 141 -6.43 14.74 10.97
C LEU A 141 -6.48 13.51 11.87
N THR A 142 -5.51 12.60 11.71
CA THR A 142 -5.47 11.37 12.50
C THR A 142 -5.31 11.68 14.00
N SER A 143 -4.33 12.52 14.36
CA SER A 143 -3.97 12.72 15.78
C SER A 143 -4.88 13.68 16.51
N LYS A 144 -5.47 14.66 15.82
CA LYS A 144 -6.26 15.71 16.45
C LYS A 144 -7.76 15.53 16.33
N TYR A 145 -8.24 14.76 15.36
CA TYR A 145 -9.66 14.59 15.09
C TYR A 145 -10.11 13.13 15.08
N ILE A 146 -9.58 12.32 14.17
CA ILE A 146 -10.10 10.97 13.91
C ILE A 146 -9.86 10.05 15.11
N LEU A 147 -8.61 9.93 15.55
CA LEU A 147 -8.24 9.01 16.63
C LEU A 147 -8.85 9.42 17.98
N PRO A 148 -8.84 10.70 18.40
CA PRO A 148 -9.54 11.13 19.61
C PRO A 148 -11.03 10.87 19.56
N THR A 149 -11.67 11.07 18.40
CA THR A 149 -13.10 10.84 18.22
C THR A 149 -13.42 9.35 18.19
N MET A 150 -12.85 8.60 17.26
CA MET A 150 -13.22 7.20 17.06
C MET A 150 -12.73 6.30 18.20
N ARG A 151 -11.49 6.45 18.64
CA ARG A 151 -10.94 5.65 19.74
C ARG A 151 -11.31 6.22 21.10
N GLY A 152 -11.08 7.52 21.30
CA GLY A 152 -11.29 8.14 22.61
C GLY A 152 -12.75 8.21 23.03
N LYS A 153 -13.66 8.51 22.09
CA LYS A 153 -15.07 8.67 22.38
C LYS A 153 -15.92 7.43 22.10
N TYR A 154 -15.59 6.69 21.04
CA TYR A 154 -16.42 5.57 20.58
C TYR A 154 -15.74 4.19 20.71
N GLY A 155 -14.54 4.13 21.30
CA GLY A 155 -13.91 2.87 21.68
C GLY A 155 -13.33 2.05 20.54
N ALA A 156 -13.11 2.64 19.36
CA ALA A 156 -12.42 1.95 18.26
C ALA A 156 -11.01 1.49 18.68
N TYR A 157 -10.54 0.39 18.13
CA TYR A 157 -9.17 -0.09 18.39
C TYR A 157 -8.13 0.86 17.77
N GLY A 158 -8.37 1.29 16.53
CA GLY A 158 -7.53 2.23 15.82
C GLY A 158 -8.27 2.87 14.65
N ALA A 159 -7.87 4.07 14.29
CA ALA A 159 -8.44 4.80 13.16
C ALA A 159 -7.43 5.80 12.61
N GLY A 160 -7.54 6.14 11.33
CA GLY A 160 -6.69 7.13 10.70
C GLY A 160 -7.08 7.47 9.27
N VAL A 161 -6.34 8.40 8.71
CA VAL A 161 -6.38 8.78 7.30
C VAL A 161 -4.97 8.77 6.75
N SER A 162 -4.83 8.38 5.50
CA SER A 162 -3.58 8.44 4.74
C SER A 162 -3.81 9.03 3.35
N PHE A 163 -2.78 9.65 2.80
CA PHE A 163 -2.76 10.15 1.44
C PHE A 163 -1.55 9.58 0.70
N ASP A 164 -1.73 9.33 -0.57
CA ASP A 164 -0.66 9.06 -1.51
C ASP A 164 -1.00 9.64 -2.91
N ASP A 165 -0.17 9.37 -3.89
CA ASP A 165 -0.32 9.91 -5.24
C ASP A 165 -1.54 9.37 -6.02
N SER A 166 -2.32 8.48 -5.44
CA SER A 166 -3.56 7.95 -6.03
C SER A 166 -4.83 8.35 -5.29
N GLY A 167 -4.70 8.92 -4.08
CA GLY A 167 -5.89 9.35 -3.35
C GLY A 167 -5.74 9.39 -1.83
N MET A 168 -6.89 9.36 -1.17
CA MET A 168 -7.04 9.33 0.28
C MET A 168 -7.68 8.01 0.70
N VAL A 169 -7.23 7.46 1.81
CA VAL A 169 -7.87 6.33 2.47
C VAL A 169 -8.14 6.66 3.93
N CYS A 170 -9.40 6.55 4.32
CA CYS A 170 -9.83 6.55 5.71
C CYS A 170 -10.01 5.11 6.19
N SER A 171 -9.60 4.81 7.41
CA SER A 171 -9.74 3.48 8.00
C SER A 171 -10.09 3.53 9.47
N VAL A 172 -10.86 2.54 9.93
CA VAL A 172 -11.15 2.32 11.34
C VAL A 172 -11.25 0.82 11.63
N ALA A 173 -10.74 0.41 12.76
CA ALA A 173 -10.79 -0.96 13.27
C ALA A 173 -11.51 -0.99 14.63
N GLY A 174 -12.34 -2.01 14.83
CA GLY A 174 -13.03 -2.24 16.11
C GLY A 174 -14.22 -1.31 16.38
N LEU A 175 -14.70 -0.60 15.36
CA LEU A 175 -15.96 0.15 15.44
C LEU A 175 -17.10 -0.71 14.87
N THR A 176 -18.26 -0.72 15.53
CA THR A 176 -19.40 -1.55 15.11
C THR A 176 -20.36 -0.82 14.18
N ASP A 177 -20.33 0.51 14.17
CA ASP A 177 -21.26 1.38 13.44
C ASP A 177 -20.55 2.04 12.24
N ILE A 178 -20.88 1.61 11.02
CA ILE A 178 -20.33 2.14 9.79
C ILE A 178 -20.85 3.55 9.49
N ASP A 179 -22.11 3.86 9.80
CA ASP A 179 -22.71 5.16 9.52
C ASP A 179 -22.06 6.23 10.41
N LEU A 180 -21.71 5.86 11.64
CA LEU A 180 -20.92 6.70 12.52
C LEU A 180 -19.51 6.95 11.95
N ALA A 181 -18.86 5.93 11.40
CA ALA A 181 -17.55 6.07 10.78
C ALA A 181 -17.60 7.08 9.62
N ILE A 182 -18.56 6.90 8.71
CA ILE A 182 -18.77 7.78 7.55
C ILE A 182 -19.03 9.22 8.01
N LYS A 183 -19.92 9.41 8.99
CA LYS A 183 -20.23 10.73 9.54
C LYS A 183 -19.01 11.44 10.13
N ILE A 184 -18.12 10.70 10.79
CA ILE A 184 -16.89 11.26 11.34
C ILE A 184 -15.94 11.64 10.19
N TRP A 185 -15.79 10.81 9.16
CA TRP A 185 -14.95 11.12 8.02
C TRP A 185 -15.48 12.31 7.22
N ASP A 186 -16.78 12.39 6.99
CA ASP A 186 -17.41 13.54 6.32
C ASP A 186 -17.23 14.86 7.12
N GLY A 187 -17.08 14.77 8.44
CA GLY A 187 -16.82 15.92 9.29
C GLY A 187 -15.39 16.47 9.27
N MET A 188 -14.45 15.84 8.54
CA MET A 188 -13.06 16.29 8.48
C MET A 188 -12.91 17.70 7.90
N ASP A 189 -13.69 18.06 6.88
CA ASP A 189 -13.66 19.37 6.25
C ASP A 189 -14.07 20.48 7.23
N ASP A 190 -15.17 20.27 7.96
CA ASP A 190 -15.63 21.23 8.96
C ASP A 190 -14.65 21.36 10.13
N TYR A 191 -14.04 20.24 10.53
CA TYR A 191 -12.97 20.26 11.52
C TYR A 191 -11.79 21.10 11.06
N LEU A 192 -11.31 20.91 9.83
CA LEU A 192 -10.18 21.67 9.28
C LEU A 192 -10.49 23.18 9.20
N LYS A 193 -11.70 23.56 8.82
CA LYS A 193 -12.13 24.96 8.79
C LYS A 193 -12.16 25.61 10.18
N SER A 194 -12.42 24.82 11.21
CA SER A 194 -12.46 25.28 12.63
C SER A 194 -11.12 25.12 13.35
N LEU A 195 -10.12 24.53 12.70
CA LEU A 195 -8.85 24.23 13.34
C LEU A 195 -8.07 25.52 13.61
N ASP A 196 -7.83 25.78 14.88
CA ASP A 196 -6.90 26.80 15.36
C ASP A 196 -5.65 26.11 15.91
N MET A 197 -4.52 26.30 15.25
CA MET A 197 -3.25 25.67 15.59
C MET A 197 -2.11 26.67 15.52
N THR A 198 -1.34 26.75 16.56
CA THR A 198 -0.12 27.56 16.60
C THR A 198 0.98 26.92 15.74
N GLN A 199 1.92 27.75 15.24
CA GLN A 199 3.08 27.25 14.50
C GLN A 199 3.86 26.19 15.30
N LYS A 200 4.03 26.37 16.60
CA LYS A 200 4.73 25.43 17.47
C LYS A 200 4.04 24.05 17.52
N GLU A 201 2.72 24.02 17.51
CA GLU A 201 1.95 22.76 17.47
C GLU A 201 2.07 22.08 16.10
N LEU A 202 2.07 22.88 15.03
CA LEU A 202 2.29 22.37 13.68
C LEU A 202 3.70 21.81 13.53
N ASP A 203 4.72 22.50 13.99
CA ASP A 203 6.12 22.03 13.95
C ASP A 203 6.29 20.70 14.73
N ALA A 204 5.58 20.55 15.85
CA ALA A 204 5.58 19.32 16.63
C ALA A 204 4.96 18.11 15.86
N ILE A 205 4.17 18.38 14.83
CA ILE A 205 3.62 17.35 13.94
C ILE A 205 4.53 17.12 12.72
N ILE A 206 5.06 18.19 12.13
CA ILE A 206 5.93 18.10 10.94
C ILE A 206 7.19 17.27 11.23
N VAL A 207 7.87 17.55 12.33
CA VAL A 207 9.16 16.90 12.64
C VAL A 207 9.05 15.36 12.72
N PRO A 208 8.09 14.77 13.43
CA PRO A 208 7.91 13.31 13.41
C PRO A 208 7.52 12.77 12.02
N VAL A 209 6.72 13.49 11.24
CA VAL A 209 6.32 13.05 9.88
C VAL A 209 7.52 12.99 8.96
N VAL A 210 8.37 14.02 8.97
CA VAL A 210 9.61 14.04 8.19
C VAL A 210 10.55 12.92 8.64
N LYS A 211 10.68 12.69 9.95
CA LYS A 211 11.50 11.59 10.49
C LYS A 211 10.99 10.23 10.03
N GLU A 212 9.69 9.95 10.15
CA GLU A 212 9.07 8.70 9.71
C GLU A 212 9.31 8.48 8.19
N TYR A 213 9.22 9.54 7.40
CA TYR A 213 9.49 9.51 5.97
C TYR A 213 10.95 9.21 5.64
N ASP A 214 11.89 9.88 6.31
CA ASP A 214 13.32 9.65 6.14
C ASP A 214 13.73 8.23 6.57
N GLU A 215 13.15 7.70 7.66
CA GLU A 215 13.40 6.34 8.13
C GLU A 215 12.90 5.28 7.13
N TYR A 216 11.72 5.49 6.54
CA TYR A 216 11.16 4.59 5.53
C TYR A 216 12.08 4.45 4.31
N TYR A 217 12.70 5.55 3.89
CA TYR A 217 13.57 5.59 2.71
C TYR A 217 15.06 5.36 2.99
N ASN A 218 15.47 5.08 4.21
CA ASN A 218 16.89 4.85 4.55
C ASN A 218 17.34 3.39 4.48
N ASN A 219 16.48 2.45 4.19
CA ASN A 219 16.76 1.02 4.28
C ASN A 219 16.79 0.33 2.91
N SER A 220 17.07 -0.99 2.91
CA SER A 220 17.02 -1.84 1.72
C SER A 220 15.66 -1.85 1.00
N GLU A 221 14.58 -1.51 1.71
CA GLU A 221 13.24 -1.30 1.15
C GLU A 221 13.19 -0.12 0.16
N TYR A 222 14.10 0.82 0.32
CA TYR A 222 14.24 1.97 -0.55
C TYR A 222 14.53 1.58 -2.00
N GLY A 223 15.55 0.75 -2.23
CA GLY A 223 15.89 0.28 -3.58
C GLY A 223 14.73 -0.50 -4.21
N ALA A 224 14.11 -1.41 -3.45
CA ALA A 224 12.96 -2.16 -3.92
C ALA A 224 11.77 -1.26 -4.27
N THR A 225 11.50 -0.24 -3.46
CA THR A 225 10.43 0.73 -3.73
C THR A 225 10.72 1.52 -5.00
N MET A 226 11.95 1.98 -5.20
CA MET A 226 12.34 2.70 -6.42
C MET A 226 12.22 1.82 -7.66
N ALA A 227 12.71 0.59 -7.61
CA ALA A 227 12.61 -0.36 -8.71
C ALA A 227 11.15 -0.67 -9.09
N LEU A 228 10.26 -0.83 -8.09
CA LEU A 228 8.85 -1.14 -8.30
C LEU A 228 8.00 0.06 -8.74
N THR A 229 8.30 1.26 -8.23
CA THR A 229 7.46 2.44 -8.44
C THR A 229 8.01 3.39 -9.51
N GLY A 230 9.26 3.19 -9.95
CA GLY A 230 9.96 4.11 -10.83
C GLY A 230 10.27 5.48 -10.22
N LYS A 231 10.07 5.65 -8.91
CA LYS A 231 10.42 6.90 -8.20
C LYS A 231 11.93 7.09 -8.17
N THR A 232 12.36 8.34 -8.26
CA THR A 232 13.76 8.73 -8.16
C THR A 232 14.06 9.35 -6.79
N ASN A 233 15.34 9.47 -6.46
CA ASN A 233 15.78 10.25 -5.29
C ASN A 233 15.24 11.68 -5.31
N GLY A 234 15.11 12.27 -6.50
CA GLY A 234 14.55 13.59 -6.68
C GLY A 234 13.08 13.68 -6.28
N ASP A 235 12.29 12.66 -6.63
CA ASP A 235 10.86 12.60 -6.29
C ASP A 235 10.66 12.48 -4.77
N ILE A 236 11.47 11.66 -4.13
CA ILE A 236 11.42 11.46 -2.68
C ILE A 236 11.83 12.73 -1.95
N LYS A 237 12.94 13.34 -2.38
CA LYS A 237 13.40 14.60 -1.80
C LYS A 237 12.36 15.71 -1.98
N LYS A 238 11.73 15.82 -3.15
CA LYS A 238 10.67 16.79 -3.41
C LYS A 238 9.53 16.66 -2.40
N VAL A 239 9.00 15.46 -2.22
CA VAL A 239 7.90 15.22 -1.24
C VAL A 239 8.33 15.58 0.17
N ARG A 240 9.56 15.25 0.55
CA ARG A 240 10.13 15.59 1.85
C ARG A 240 10.24 17.11 2.05
N ASP A 241 10.75 17.83 1.06
CA ASP A 241 10.96 19.28 1.13
C ASP A 241 9.62 20.06 1.11
N GLU A 242 8.53 19.43 0.71
CA GLU A 242 7.18 20.01 0.73
C GLU A 242 6.46 19.84 2.09
N MET A 243 6.95 18.98 3.00
CA MET A 243 6.40 18.79 4.34
C MET A 243 6.72 19.99 5.23
#